data_2a9f40cad976b25bd6b8320cfeb0c3f5
#
_entry.id   2a9f40cad976b25bd6b8320cfeb0c3f5
#
_cell.length_a   1.000
_cell.length_b   1.000
_cell.length_c   1.000
_cell.angle_alpha   90.00
_cell.angle_beta   90.00
_cell.angle_gamma   90.00
#
_symmetry.space_group_name_H-M   'P 1'
#
loop_
_entity.id
_entity.type
_entity.pdbx_description
1 polymer ?
#
loop_
_entity_poly.entity_id
_entity_poly.type
_entity_poly.pdbx_seq_one_letter_code
_entity_poly.pdbx_strand_id
1 'polypeptide(L)'
;MGKFVVIVLDGFGVGAMPDVPQVRPADCGANTCVHIFERTPDLKLPNLASLGLANIVGREFPGLPFATDATFGRAELMHDGADTFFGHQEIMGTRPAKPFGEPICNKIELIKKTLEDAGYHVRYYTGTSGKRLLIVNEACTVADNVECDPGQAFNVTAAIDDLDFEEELKIGHLVRSVSVVPRVITFGGRGVHLQNLLDAIEEHGDYIGVNA
;
A
#
# COMPACT_ATOMS: atom_id res chain seq x y z
N MET A 1 -17.60 -26.20 18.83
CA MET A 1 -16.95 -25.71 17.60
C MET A 1 -15.88 -24.70 18.04
N GLY A 2 -14.61 -24.95 17.73
CA GLY A 2 -13.51 -24.04 18.07
C GLY A 2 -13.63 -22.74 17.23
N LYS A 3 -13.25 -21.60 17.82
CA LYS A 3 -13.11 -20.33 17.11
C LYS A 3 -11.64 -20.12 16.75
N PHE A 4 -11.37 -19.64 15.55
CA PHE A 4 -10.05 -19.24 15.08
C PHE A 4 -10.07 -17.73 14.79
N VAL A 5 -9.06 -17.02 15.27
CA VAL A 5 -8.95 -15.57 15.11
C VAL A 5 -7.58 -15.28 14.51
N VAL A 6 -7.56 -14.53 13.40
CA VAL A 6 -6.34 -13.98 12.80
C VAL A 6 -6.31 -12.48 13.08
N ILE A 7 -5.21 -12.01 13.63
CA ILE A 7 -4.94 -10.58 13.82
C ILE A 7 -3.75 -10.22 12.93
N VAL A 8 -3.99 -9.35 11.95
CA VAL A 8 -2.95 -8.83 11.06
C VAL A 8 -2.51 -7.46 11.57
N LEU A 9 -1.21 -7.30 11.79
CA LEU A 9 -0.60 -5.99 12.03
C LEU A 9 -0.13 -5.47 10.68
N ASP A 10 -0.98 -4.72 10.03
CA ASP A 10 -0.71 -4.19 8.70
C ASP A 10 0.44 -3.18 8.72
N GLY A 11 1.29 -3.21 7.69
CA GLY A 11 2.50 -2.39 7.61
C GLY A 11 3.61 -2.73 8.63
N PHE A 12 3.45 -3.76 9.46
CA PHE A 12 4.42 -4.15 10.49
C PHE A 12 5.28 -5.34 10.05
N GLY A 13 6.22 -5.10 9.15
CA GLY A 13 7.12 -6.13 8.63
C GLY A 13 8.24 -6.54 9.60
N VAL A 14 8.59 -7.83 9.57
CA VAL A 14 9.65 -8.43 10.41
C VAL A 14 10.87 -8.89 9.58
N GLY A 15 11.06 -8.30 8.42
CA GLY A 15 12.17 -8.55 7.50
C GLY A 15 11.68 -8.79 6.07
N ALA A 16 12.61 -8.63 5.13
CA ALA A 16 12.36 -8.83 3.71
C ALA A 16 12.35 -10.32 3.35
N MET A 17 11.62 -10.67 2.29
CA MET A 17 11.66 -12.00 1.68
C MET A 17 13.01 -12.26 1.00
N PRO A 18 13.43 -13.52 0.83
CA PRO A 18 14.72 -13.86 0.19
C PRO A 18 14.85 -13.40 -1.27
N ASP A 19 13.75 -13.23 -1.98
CA ASP A 19 13.68 -12.82 -3.39
C ASP A 19 13.68 -11.29 -3.60
N VAL A 20 13.56 -10.50 -2.53
CA VAL A 20 13.53 -9.03 -2.59
C VAL A 20 14.71 -8.43 -3.37
N PRO A 21 15.95 -8.92 -3.27
CA PRO A 21 17.04 -8.38 -4.07
C PRO A 21 16.82 -8.48 -5.59
N GLN A 22 16.02 -9.43 -6.05
CA GLN A 22 15.68 -9.63 -7.45
C GLN A 22 14.42 -8.88 -7.88
N VAL A 23 13.39 -8.86 -7.03
CA VAL A 23 12.06 -8.32 -7.39
C VAL A 23 11.88 -6.87 -7.00
N ARG A 24 12.46 -6.43 -5.88
CA ARG A 24 12.39 -5.04 -5.37
C ARG A 24 13.67 -4.64 -4.64
N PRO A 25 14.78 -4.39 -5.36
CA PRO A 25 16.07 -4.07 -4.72
C PRO A 25 16.03 -2.89 -3.75
N ALA A 26 15.10 -1.94 -3.94
CA ALA A 26 14.92 -0.79 -3.06
C ALA A 26 14.43 -1.19 -1.65
N ASP A 27 13.80 -2.35 -1.51
CA ASP A 27 13.28 -2.85 -0.23
C ASP A 27 14.29 -3.77 0.50
N CYS A 28 15.51 -3.89 -0.01
CA CYS A 28 16.56 -4.64 0.68
C CYS A 28 16.82 -4.03 2.07
N GLY A 29 16.75 -4.88 3.10
CA GLY A 29 16.92 -4.45 4.49
C GLY A 29 15.64 -3.92 5.14
N ALA A 30 14.49 -3.93 4.46
CA ALA A 30 13.22 -3.57 5.05
C ALA A 30 12.91 -4.44 6.28
N ASN A 31 12.72 -3.80 7.43
CA ASN A 31 12.33 -4.43 8.69
C ASN A 31 11.72 -3.39 9.62
N THR A 32 10.43 -3.15 9.46
CA THR A 32 9.70 -2.12 10.22
C THR A 32 9.83 -2.33 11.73
N CYS A 33 9.73 -3.58 12.19
CA CYS A 33 9.85 -3.91 13.61
C CYS A 33 11.21 -3.46 14.18
N VAL A 34 12.30 -3.83 13.53
CA VAL A 34 13.66 -3.46 13.98
C VAL A 34 13.82 -1.93 13.98
N HIS A 35 13.42 -1.27 12.92
CA HIS A 35 13.57 0.19 12.78
C HIS A 35 12.76 0.96 13.82
N ILE A 36 11.56 0.49 14.19
CA ILE A 36 10.75 1.09 15.25
C ILE A 36 11.48 0.99 16.59
N PHE A 37 11.95 -0.21 16.96
CA PHE A 37 12.64 -0.41 18.24
C PHE A 37 13.98 0.32 18.32
N GLU A 38 14.70 0.46 17.22
CA GLU A 38 15.93 1.25 17.17
C GLU A 38 15.69 2.75 17.35
N ARG A 39 14.57 3.26 16.83
CA ARG A 39 14.17 4.68 16.98
C ARG A 39 13.44 4.99 18.27
N THR A 40 12.83 3.97 18.88
CA THR A 40 12.01 4.13 20.10
C THR A 40 12.44 3.06 21.13
N PRO A 41 13.64 3.20 21.73
CA PRO A 41 14.20 2.19 22.62
C PRO A 41 13.39 1.95 23.91
N ASP A 42 12.57 2.92 24.31
CA ASP A 42 11.69 2.80 25.49
C ASP A 42 10.34 2.13 25.20
N LEU A 43 10.06 1.79 23.93
CA LEU A 43 8.84 1.10 23.54
C LEU A 43 8.78 -0.29 24.18
N LYS A 44 7.64 -0.60 24.83
CA LYS A 44 7.39 -1.89 25.48
C LYS A 44 6.15 -2.54 24.88
N LEU A 45 6.31 -3.74 24.36
CA LEU A 45 5.22 -4.53 23.77
C LEU A 45 5.13 -5.91 24.46
N PRO A 46 4.74 -5.97 25.75
CA PRO A 46 4.83 -7.20 26.55
C PRO A 46 3.97 -8.33 25.97
N ASN A 47 2.82 -8.03 25.40
CA ASN A 47 1.95 -9.05 24.79
C ASN A 47 2.57 -9.63 23.51
N LEU A 48 3.16 -8.80 22.65
CA LEU A 48 3.84 -9.28 21.44
C LEU A 48 5.15 -10.01 21.81
N ALA A 49 5.84 -9.57 22.86
CA ALA A 49 6.99 -10.29 23.40
C ALA A 49 6.60 -11.71 23.84
N SER A 50 5.52 -11.85 24.64
CA SER A 50 5.04 -13.16 25.09
C SER A 50 4.54 -14.06 23.96
N LEU A 51 4.15 -13.49 22.82
CA LEU A 51 3.77 -14.21 21.59
C LEU A 51 4.97 -14.57 20.70
N GLY A 52 6.20 -14.21 21.09
CA GLY A 52 7.41 -14.59 20.38
C GLY A 52 7.84 -13.65 19.27
N LEU A 53 7.44 -12.38 19.28
CA LEU A 53 7.84 -11.43 18.24
C LEU A 53 9.36 -11.29 18.14
N ALA A 54 10.08 -11.16 19.27
CA ALA A 54 11.55 -11.13 19.28
C ALA A 54 12.18 -12.37 18.64
N ASN A 55 11.57 -13.56 18.90
CA ASN A 55 12.03 -14.82 18.33
C ASN A 55 11.87 -14.87 16.80
N ILE A 56 10.76 -14.30 16.27
CA ILE A 56 10.53 -14.17 14.84
C ILE A 56 11.57 -13.23 14.20
N VAL A 57 11.82 -12.09 14.85
CA VAL A 57 12.82 -11.08 14.39
C VAL A 57 14.23 -11.63 14.49
N GLY A 58 14.49 -12.51 15.48
CA GLY A 58 15.81 -13.08 15.77
C GLY A 58 16.71 -12.14 16.58
N ARG A 59 16.13 -11.11 17.23
CA ARG A 59 16.83 -10.10 18.02
C ARG A 59 15.97 -9.62 19.18
N GLU A 60 16.60 -9.45 20.35
CA GLU A 60 15.98 -8.79 21.50
C GLU A 60 16.16 -7.28 21.48
N PHE A 61 15.20 -6.60 22.10
CA PHE A 61 15.28 -5.17 22.42
C PHE A 61 14.88 -4.97 23.89
N PRO A 62 15.21 -3.84 24.52
CA PRO A 62 14.90 -3.62 25.93
C PRO A 62 13.43 -3.80 26.31
N GLY A 63 12.52 -3.52 25.39
CA GLY A 63 11.06 -3.69 25.55
C GLY A 63 10.48 -4.92 24.85
N LEU A 64 11.32 -5.78 24.26
CA LEU A 64 10.90 -6.96 23.49
C LEU A 64 11.87 -8.12 23.71
N PRO A 65 11.83 -8.82 24.86
CA PRO A 65 12.65 -10.00 25.13
C PRO A 65 12.16 -11.22 24.35
N PHE A 66 13.02 -12.24 24.24
CA PHE A 66 12.62 -13.55 23.73
C PHE A 66 11.56 -14.20 24.62
N ALA A 67 10.58 -14.84 24.01
CA ALA A 67 9.63 -15.69 24.68
C ALA A 67 10.19 -17.11 24.87
N THR A 68 9.87 -17.74 26.00
CA THR A 68 10.27 -19.14 26.31
C THR A 68 9.20 -20.15 25.91
N ASP A 69 7.93 -19.75 25.92
CA ASP A 69 6.79 -20.67 25.77
C ASP A 69 5.87 -20.32 24.58
N ALA A 70 6.35 -19.48 23.66
CA ALA A 70 5.58 -19.10 22.49
C ALA A 70 5.72 -20.11 21.34
N THR A 71 4.64 -20.34 20.61
CA THR A 71 4.68 -20.99 19.30
C THR A 71 4.70 -19.92 18.22
N PHE A 72 5.74 -19.88 17.42
CA PHE A 72 5.95 -18.88 16.38
C PHE A 72 6.52 -19.52 15.11
N GLY A 73 6.44 -18.81 14.00
CA GLY A 73 7.00 -19.27 12.73
C GLY A 73 7.04 -18.14 11.71
N ARG A 74 7.67 -18.44 10.59
CA ARG A 74 7.67 -17.58 9.39
C ARG A 74 7.03 -18.34 8.26
N ALA A 75 6.30 -17.62 7.41
CA ALA A 75 5.75 -18.14 6.16
C ALA A 75 6.24 -17.26 5.02
N GLU A 76 6.51 -17.88 3.89
CA GLU A 76 6.84 -17.18 2.65
C GLU A 76 5.56 -16.93 1.85
N LEU A 77 5.50 -15.79 1.16
CA LEU A 77 4.47 -15.50 0.18
C LEU A 77 4.69 -16.39 -1.05
N MET A 78 3.61 -16.85 -1.66
CA MET A 78 3.64 -17.76 -2.81
C MET A 78 3.18 -17.12 -4.11
N HIS A 79 2.65 -15.90 -4.07
CA HIS A 79 2.31 -15.16 -5.27
C HIS A 79 3.53 -14.49 -5.89
N ASP A 80 3.50 -14.26 -7.20
CA ASP A 80 4.54 -13.54 -7.92
C ASP A 80 4.39 -12.02 -7.72
N GLY A 81 5.50 -11.34 -7.51
CA GLY A 81 5.56 -9.88 -7.40
C GLY A 81 5.23 -9.35 -6.01
N ALA A 82 5.23 -8.02 -5.87
CA ALA A 82 4.92 -7.34 -4.63
C ALA A 82 3.45 -6.88 -4.64
N ASP A 83 2.63 -7.46 -3.78
CA ASP A 83 1.22 -7.11 -3.66
C ASP A 83 0.67 -7.49 -2.27
N THR A 84 0.43 -6.48 -1.42
CA THR A 84 -0.07 -6.70 -0.06
C THR A 84 -1.45 -7.33 -0.05
N PHE A 85 -2.32 -7.01 -1.02
CA PHE A 85 -3.65 -7.61 -1.12
C PHE A 85 -3.59 -9.12 -1.37
N PHE A 86 -2.68 -9.57 -2.23
CA PHE A 86 -2.48 -11.00 -2.45
C PHE A 86 -1.89 -11.69 -1.23
N GLY A 87 -0.98 -11.04 -0.51
CA GLY A 87 -0.49 -11.55 0.77
C GLY A 87 -1.61 -11.77 1.80
N HIS A 88 -2.54 -10.84 1.92
CA HIS A 88 -3.72 -11.01 2.78
C HIS A 88 -4.63 -12.16 2.33
N GLN A 89 -4.82 -12.35 1.01
CA GLN A 89 -5.57 -13.48 0.50
C GLN A 89 -4.89 -14.82 0.81
N GLU A 90 -3.56 -14.89 0.73
CA GLU A 90 -2.80 -16.09 1.08
C GLU A 90 -2.91 -16.44 2.56
N ILE A 91 -2.89 -15.45 3.46
CA ILE A 91 -3.16 -15.64 4.90
C ILE A 91 -4.53 -16.30 5.11
N MET A 92 -5.51 -16.00 4.27
CA MET A 92 -6.85 -16.59 4.30
C MET A 92 -6.96 -17.91 3.53
N GLY A 93 -5.85 -18.45 3.04
CA GLY A 93 -5.78 -19.77 2.40
C GLY A 93 -6.07 -19.78 0.91
N THR A 94 -6.10 -18.63 0.24
CA THR A 94 -6.24 -18.57 -1.22
C THR A 94 -4.88 -18.63 -1.91
N ARG A 95 -4.88 -18.92 -3.22
CA ARG A 95 -3.70 -18.82 -4.08
C ARG A 95 -4.02 -17.89 -5.24
N PRO A 96 -3.68 -16.60 -5.12
CA PRO A 96 -3.90 -15.64 -6.19
C PRO A 96 -3.13 -16.03 -7.44
N ALA A 97 -3.78 -15.87 -8.60
CA ALA A 97 -3.10 -16.02 -9.88
C ALA A 97 -2.15 -14.82 -10.09
N LYS A 98 -1.13 -15.01 -10.94
CA LYS A 98 -0.25 -13.90 -11.32
C LYS A 98 -1.07 -12.73 -11.86
N PRO A 99 -0.94 -11.52 -11.29
CA PRO A 99 -1.72 -10.39 -11.74
C PRO A 99 -1.27 -9.95 -13.14
N PHE A 100 -2.23 -9.52 -13.94
CA PHE A 100 -1.94 -8.74 -15.13
C PHE A 100 -1.80 -7.29 -14.72
N GLY A 101 -0.67 -6.65 -15.07
CA GLY A 101 -0.40 -5.27 -14.76
C GLY A 101 -0.31 -4.40 -16.02
N GLU A 102 -0.92 -3.22 -16.00
CA GLU A 102 -0.73 -2.18 -17.01
C GLU A 102 -0.59 -0.83 -16.29
N PRO A 103 0.64 -0.26 -16.20
CA PRO A 103 0.86 1.03 -15.56
C PRO A 103 -0.07 2.12 -16.08
N ILE A 104 -0.48 3.04 -15.21
CA ILE A 104 -1.44 4.10 -15.55
C ILE A 104 -0.97 4.94 -16.75
N CYS A 105 0.35 5.14 -16.90
CA CYS A 105 0.90 5.91 -18.00
C CYS A 105 0.50 5.38 -19.38
N ASN A 106 0.22 4.08 -19.52
CA ASN A 106 -0.21 3.47 -20.78
C ASN A 106 -1.67 3.79 -21.12
N LYS A 107 -2.48 4.16 -20.13
CA LYS A 107 -3.91 4.44 -20.28
C LYS A 107 -4.29 5.86 -19.86
N ILE A 108 -3.34 6.66 -19.43
CA ILE A 108 -3.60 7.96 -18.78
C ILE A 108 -4.43 8.90 -19.66
N GLU A 109 -4.19 8.90 -20.97
CA GLU A 109 -4.96 9.72 -21.94
C GLU A 109 -6.42 9.25 -22.04
N LEU A 110 -6.63 7.92 -22.07
CA LEU A 110 -7.98 7.36 -22.13
C LEU A 110 -8.74 7.59 -20.83
N ILE A 111 -8.08 7.41 -19.68
CA ILE A 111 -8.68 7.67 -18.37
C ILE A 111 -9.06 9.16 -18.27
N LYS A 112 -8.12 10.06 -18.61
CA LYS A 112 -8.37 11.50 -18.63
C LYS A 112 -9.60 11.84 -19.47
N LYS A 113 -9.62 11.38 -20.72
CA LYS A 113 -10.74 11.65 -21.63
C LYS A 113 -12.07 11.12 -21.05
N THR A 114 -12.08 9.92 -20.48
CA THR A 114 -13.30 9.33 -19.92
C THR A 114 -13.85 10.17 -18.76
N LEU A 115 -12.97 10.68 -17.91
CA LEU A 115 -13.36 11.57 -16.82
C LEU A 115 -13.86 12.92 -17.33
N GLU A 116 -13.19 13.50 -18.33
CA GLU A 116 -13.61 14.77 -18.97
C GLU A 116 -14.96 14.61 -19.67
N ASP A 117 -15.19 13.52 -20.41
CA ASP A 117 -16.47 13.21 -21.05
C ASP A 117 -17.63 13.06 -20.03
N ALA A 118 -17.30 12.68 -18.79
CA ALA A 118 -18.23 12.63 -17.67
C ALA A 118 -18.41 13.96 -16.93
N GLY A 119 -17.72 15.03 -17.36
CA GLY A 119 -17.86 16.38 -16.83
C GLY A 119 -16.85 16.79 -15.76
N TYR A 120 -15.84 15.99 -15.51
CA TYR A 120 -14.79 16.32 -14.55
C TYR A 120 -13.74 17.23 -15.18
N HIS A 121 -13.21 18.16 -14.38
CA HIS A 121 -12.00 18.90 -14.75
C HIS A 121 -10.78 18.03 -14.43
N VAL A 122 -9.95 17.71 -15.44
CA VAL A 122 -8.81 16.79 -15.27
C VAL A 122 -7.53 17.39 -15.85
N ARG A 123 -6.48 17.40 -15.04
CA ARG A 123 -5.14 17.78 -15.49
C ARG A 123 -4.10 16.74 -15.16
N TYR A 124 -2.99 16.78 -15.87
CA TYR A 124 -1.80 16.00 -15.52
C TYR A 124 -1.04 16.66 -14.38
N TYR A 125 -0.40 15.83 -13.60
CA TYR A 125 0.66 16.22 -12.70
C TYR A 125 1.86 15.30 -12.95
N THR A 126 3.06 15.86 -12.94
CA THR A 126 4.32 15.11 -13.09
C THR A 126 5.21 15.48 -11.91
N GLY A 127 5.48 14.53 -11.04
CA GLY A 127 6.39 14.71 -9.92
C GLY A 127 7.86 14.72 -10.36
N THR A 128 8.75 14.97 -9.43
CA THR A 128 10.22 15.01 -9.64
C THR A 128 10.78 13.69 -10.16
N SER A 129 10.14 12.55 -9.88
CA SER A 129 10.49 11.23 -10.42
C SER A 129 10.18 11.08 -11.92
N GLY A 130 9.46 12.03 -12.53
CA GLY A 130 8.96 11.95 -13.90
C GLY A 130 7.72 11.08 -14.08
N LYS A 131 7.20 10.44 -13.02
CA LYS A 131 5.94 9.70 -13.07
C LYS A 131 4.76 10.65 -13.17
N ARG A 132 3.79 10.29 -14.02
CA ARG A 132 2.60 11.09 -14.28
C ARG A 132 1.39 10.50 -13.58
N LEU A 133 0.58 11.38 -13.03
CA LEU A 133 -0.73 11.06 -12.45
C LEU A 133 -1.78 12.07 -12.95
N LEU A 134 -3.05 11.82 -12.64
CA LEU A 134 -4.14 12.75 -12.92
C LEU A 134 -4.60 13.42 -11.63
N ILE A 135 -4.93 14.70 -11.74
CA ILE A 135 -5.66 15.45 -10.72
C ILE A 135 -7.05 15.73 -11.27
N VAL A 136 -8.06 15.41 -10.47
CA VAL A 136 -9.48 15.56 -10.82
C VAL A 136 -10.13 16.59 -9.90
N ASN A 137 -10.78 17.61 -10.50
CA ASN A 137 -11.46 18.71 -9.81
C ASN A 137 -10.61 19.43 -8.74
N GLU A 138 -9.29 19.44 -8.88
CA GLU A 138 -8.34 19.98 -7.90
C GLU A 138 -8.53 19.42 -6.46
N ALA A 139 -9.07 18.24 -6.35
CA ALA A 139 -9.36 17.58 -5.08
C ALA A 139 -8.89 16.13 -4.98
N CYS A 140 -8.86 15.42 -6.12
CA CYS A 140 -8.62 13.99 -6.18
C CYS A 140 -7.41 13.64 -7.05
N THR A 141 -6.61 12.68 -6.62
CA THR A 141 -5.53 12.10 -7.43
C THR A 141 -5.92 10.73 -7.97
N VAL A 142 -5.50 10.43 -9.22
CA VAL A 142 -5.61 9.09 -9.83
C VAL A 142 -4.24 8.65 -10.32
N ALA A 143 -3.73 7.56 -9.76
CA ALA A 143 -2.36 7.11 -9.97
C ALA A 143 -2.20 5.59 -9.80
N ASP A 144 -1.01 5.05 -10.13
CA ASP A 144 -0.63 3.69 -9.74
C ASP A 144 -0.59 3.56 -8.21
N ASN A 145 -1.00 2.40 -7.71
CA ASN A 145 -0.85 2.07 -6.29
C ASN A 145 0.62 1.78 -5.97
N VAL A 146 1.11 2.27 -4.84
CA VAL A 146 2.50 2.09 -4.40
C VAL A 146 2.74 0.84 -3.55
N GLU A 147 1.68 0.19 -3.09
CA GLU A 147 1.76 -1.03 -2.28
C GLU A 147 1.88 -2.31 -3.12
N CYS A 148 1.83 -2.17 -4.44
CA CYS A 148 2.01 -3.27 -5.38
C CYS A 148 2.86 -2.84 -6.57
N ASP A 149 3.21 -3.78 -7.43
CA ASP A 149 3.91 -3.45 -8.66
C ASP A 149 3.08 -2.52 -9.55
N PRO A 150 3.70 -1.59 -10.27
CA PRO A 150 2.98 -0.63 -11.13
C PRO A 150 2.02 -1.31 -12.09
N GLY A 151 0.79 -0.82 -12.13
CA GLY A 151 -0.25 -1.34 -13.00
C GLY A 151 -1.04 -2.53 -12.45
N GLN A 152 -0.78 -2.98 -11.25
CA GLN A 152 -1.61 -4.02 -10.61
C GLN A 152 -2.84 -3.43 -9.92
N ALA A 153 -2.77 -2.19 -9.49
CA ALA A 153 -3.90 -1.45 -8.97
C ALA A 153 -3.73 0.05 -9.24
N PHE A 154 -4.84 0.77 -9.35
CA PHE A 154 -4.86 2.23 -9.34
C PHE A 154 -5.49 2.73 -8.07
N ASN A 155 -5.00 3.87 -7.57
CA ASN A 155 -5.60 4.60 -6.47
C ASN A 155 -6.37 5.80 -6.99
N VAL A 156 -7.51 6.03 -6.38
CA VAL A 156 -8.29 7.27 -6.44
C VAL A 156 -8.31 7.79 -5.01
N THR A 157 -7.69 8.93 -4.76
CA THR A 157 -7.47 9.44 -3.40
C THR A 157 -7.89 10.89 -3.28
N ALA A 158 -8.74 11.18 -2.30
CA ALA A 158 -9.18 12.53 -1.96
C ALA A 158 -9.40 12.68 -0.46
N ALA A 159 -9.33 13.93 0.05
CA ALA A 159 -9.86 14.23 1.37
C ALA A 159 -11.39 14.23 1.33
N ILE A 160 -12.03 13.58 2.29
CA ILE A 160 -13.51 13.55 2.40
C ILE A 160 -14.11 14.94 2.66
N ASP A 161 -13.30 15.89 3.09
CA ASP A 161 -13.70 17.28 3.28
C ASP A 161 -13.65 18.09 1.94
N ASP A 162 -12.91 17.60 0.94
CA ASP A 162 -12.74 18.25 -0.37
C ASP A 162 -13.58 17.59 -1.46
N LEU A 163 -13.81 16.28 -1.35
CA LEU A 163 -14.62 15.50 -2.28
C LEU A 163 -15.44 14.46 -1.54
N ASP A 164 -16.75 14.44 -1.80
CA ASP A 164 -17.65 13.43 -1.24
C ASP A 164 -17.23 12.03 -1.68
N PHE A 165 -17.27 11.08 -0.74
CA PHE A 165 -16.84 9.71 -1.01
C PHE A 165 -17.68 9.00 -2.08
N GLU A 166 -18.96 9.33 -2.21
CA GLU A 166 -19.79 8.79 -3.29
C GLU A 166 -19.33 9.31 -4.67
N GLU A 167 -18.84 10.56 -4.71
CA GLU A 167 -18.29 11.13 -5.93
C GLU A 167 -16.91 10.53 -6.26
N GLU A 168 -16.10 10.30 -5.24
CA GLU A 168 -14.83 9.58 -5.38
C GLU A 168 -15.05 8.15 -5.94
N LEU A 169 -16.07 7.44 -5.45
CA LEU A 169 -16.45 6.12 -5.97
C LEU A 169 -16.87 6.18 -7.45
N LYS A 170 -17.60 7.21 -7.87
CA LYS A 170 -17.95 7.40 -9.29
C LYS A 170 -16.71 7.57 -10.17
N ILE A 171 -15.77 8.39 -9.72
CA ILE A 171 -14.47 8.54 -10.39
C ILE A 171 -13.78 7.18 -10.49
N GLY A 172 -13.71 6.43 -9.40
CA GLY A 172 -13.15 5.08 -9.36
C GLY A 172 -13.83 4.12 -10.34
N HIS A 173 -15.14 4.13 -10.44
CA HIS A 173 -15.88 3.33 -11.43
C HIS A 173 -15.57 3.72 -12.87
N LEU A 174 -15.46 5.02 -13.18
CA LEU A 174 -15.06 5.49 -14.51
C LEU A 174 -13.65 5.05 -14.86
N VAL A 175 -12.69 5.22 -13.96
CA VAL A 175 -11.31 4.73 -14.13
C VAL A 175 -11.31 3.22 -14.37
N ARG A 176 -12.07 2.47 -13.58
CA ARG A 176 -12.17 1.01 -13.71
C ARG A 176 -12.77 0.58 -15.06
N SER A 177 -13.72 1.36 -15.60
CA SER A 177 -14.43 1.01 -16.85
C SER A 177 -13.51 0.97 -18.07
N VAL A 178 -12.40 1.69 -18.06
CA VAL A 178 -11.46 1.82 -19.17
C VAL A 178 -10.08 1.25 -18.90
N SER A 179 -9.86 0.69 -17.71
CA SER A 179 -8.61 0.06 -17.31
C SER A 179 -8.74 -1.47 -17.27
N VAL A 180 -7.62 -2.15 -17.51
CA VAL A 180 -7.53 -3.60 -17.42
C VAL A 180 -6.93 -4.08 -16.10
N VAL A 181 -6.56 -3.13 -15.21
CA VAL A 181 -6.03 -3.47 -13.90
C VAL A 181 -7.02 -4.28 -13.08
N PRO A 182 -6.57 -5.22 -12.25
CA PRO A 182 -7.45 -6.02 -11.42
C PRO A 182 -8.29 -5.19 -10.45
N ARG A 183 -7.73 -4.06 -9.98
CA ARG A 183 -8.33 -3.25 -8.91
C ARG A 183 -8.18 -1.75 -9.18
N VAL A 184 -9.23 -1.02 -8.81
CA VAL A 184 -9.17 0.42 -8.55
C VAL A 184 -9.61 0.61 -7.10
N ILE A 185 -8.79 1.26 -6.31
CA ILE A 185 -8.96 1.44 -4.87
C ILE A 185 -9.26 2.91 -4.61
N THR A 186 -10.34 3.19 -3.91
CA THR A 186 -10.70 4.55 -3.49
C THR A 186 -10.32 4.75 -2.03
N PHE A 187 -9.65 5.86 -1.75
CA PHE A 187 -9.26 6.27 -0.41
C PHE A 187 -9.81 7.65 -0.09
N GLY A 188 -10.82 7.68 0.79
CA GLY A 188 -11.26 8.91 1.42
C GLY A 188 -10.72 9.00 2.85
N GLY A 189 -10.01 10.07 3.17
CA GLY A 189 -9.47 10.30 4.52
C GLY A 189 -9.60 11.75 4.95
N ARG A 190 -9.54 12.01 6.26
CA ARG A 190 -9.43 13.38 6.76
C ARG A 190 -8.00 13.86 6.66
N GLY A 191 -7.78 15.11 6.22
CA GLY A 191 -6.46 15.72 6.16
C GLY A 191 -5.57 15.28 4.99
N VAL A 192 -6.04 14.38 4.11
CA VAL A 192 -5.35 14.01 2.86
C VAL A 192 -5.71 14.96 1.73
N HIS A 193 -5.61 16.28 2.00
CA HIS A 193 -5.85 17.31 1.02
C HIS A 193 -4.86 17.23 -0.13
N LEU A 194 -5.29 17.63 -1.32
CA LEU A 194 -4.47 17.55 -2.54
C LEU A 194 -3.08 18.15 -2.35
N GLN A 195 -2.97 19.32 -1.71
CA GLN A 195 -1.66 19.97 -1.50
C GLN A 195 -0.72 19.08 -0.67
N ASN A 196 -1.21 18.45 0.39
CA ASN A 196 -0.40 17.55 1.21
C ASN A 196 0.09 16.32 0.42
N LEU A 197 -0.75 15.80 -0.48
CA LEU A 197 -0.37 14.69 -1.38
C LEU A 197 0.70 15.13 -2.38
N LEU A 198 0.58 16.31 -2.95
CA LEU A 198 1.56 16.85 -3.90
C LEU A 198 2.89 17.17 -3.19
N ASP A 199 2.86 17.75 -2.00
CA ASP A 199 4.05 18.03 -1.20
C ASP A 199 4.81 16.73 -0.86
N ALA A 200 4.07 15.66 -0.48
CA ALA A 200 4.68 14.36 -0.23
C ALA A 200 5.31 13.73 -1.48
N ILE A 201 4.70 13.89 -2.65
CA ILE A 201 5.26 13.44 -3.93
C ILE A 201 6.58 14.17 -4.24
N GLU A 202 6.62 15.48 -4.03
CA GLU A 202 7.83 16.27 -4.29
C GLU A 202 8.95 15.96 -3.29
N GLU A 203 8.62 15.77 -2.01
CA GLU A 203 9.60 15.48 -0.96
C GLU A 203 10.25 14.09 -1.15
N HIS A 204 9.49 13.11 -1.55
CA HIS A 204 9.96 11.73 -1.64
C HIS A 204 10.33 11.29 -3.06
N GLY A 205 10.12 12.14 -4.06
CA GLY A 205 10.50 11.88 -5.45
C GLY A 205 9.70 10.77 -6.14
N ASP A 206 8.69 10.24 -5.50
CA ASP A 206 7.79 9.22 -6.04
C ASP A 206 6.35 9.43 -5.55
N TYR A 207 5.39 8.84 -6.26
CA TYR A 207 4.03 8.84 -5.77
C TYR A 207 3.93 7.92 -4.55
N ILE A 208 3.59 8.50 -3.42
CA ILE A 208 3.29 7.76 -2.21
C ILE A 208 1.78 7.68 -2.10
N GLY A 209 1.24 6.47 -2.17
CA GLY A 209 -0.11 6.21 -1.72
C GLY A 209 -0.13 6.45 -0.20
N VAL A 210 -0.78 7.52 0.23
CA VAL A 210 -0.97 7.75 1.65
C VAL A 210 -2.02 6.77 2.13
N ASN A 211 -1.57 5.70 2.77
CA ASN A 211 -2.43 4.90 3.62
C ASN A 211 -2.59 5.67 4.92
N ALA A 212 -3.73 6.29 5.09
CA ALA A 212 -4.10 6.93 6.33
C ALA A 212 -4.55 5.88 7.35
#